data_7956599324e24a762ff9811f0f4b4ac9
#
_entry.id   7956599324e24a762ff9811f0f4b4ac9
#
_cell.length_a   1.000
_cell.length_b   1.000
_cell.length_c   1.000
_cell.angle_alpha   90.00
_cell.angle_beta   90.00
_cell.angle_gamma   90.00
#
_symmetry.space_group_name_H-M   'P 1'
#
loop_
_entity.id
_entity.type
_entity.pdbx_description
1 polymer ?
#
loop_
_entity_poly.entity_id
_entity_poly.type
_entity_poly.pdbx_seq_one_letter_code
_entity_poly.pdbx_strand_id
1 'polypeptide(L)'
;MAAWRKRKTAGPGCDADYGNDHGFLDGLNLPEGVWYFAATNAKEQVFLEYPQQSFPETKRGRPSKHPVLSHGPTSVRDIAENPSLPWETIVLAEGAKGPILAERKFLRCFSGRADGSRNYVKPGEEIWIYLRKYADDEIKYFVSNAPADLPV
;
A
#
# COMPACT_ATOMS: atom_id res chain seq x y z
N MET A 1 -6.77 -12.69 -1.26
CA MET A 1 -6.84 -12.90 0.20
C MET A 1 -6.80 -14.36 0.62
N ALA A 2 -7.46 -15.28 -0.09
CA ALA A 2 -7.38 -16.71 0.23
C ALA A 2 -5.95 -17.26 0.24
N ALA A 3 -5.07 -16.79 -0.67
CA ALA A 3 -3.66 -17.19 -0.72
C ALA A 3 -2.88 -16.74 0.53
N TRP A 4 -3.23 -15.61 1.11
CA TRP A 4 -2.60 -15.07 2.32
C TRP A 4 -2.98 -15.83 3.58
N ARG A 5 -4.23 -16.31 3.64
CA ARG A 5 -4.76 -17.05 4.80
C ARG A 5 -4.33 -18.51 4.84
N LYS A 6 -4.14 -19.13 3.67
CA LYS A 6 -3.83 -20.56 3.56
C LYS A 6 -2.36 -20.91 3.73
N ARG A 7 -1.48 -19.94 3.68
CA ARG A 7 -0.05 -20.18 3.81
C ARG A 7 0.38 -20.06 5.26
N LYS A 8 0.98 -21.11 5.77
CA LYS A 8 1.62 -21.12 7.11
C LYS A 8 2.74 -20.08 7.24
N THR A 9 3.18 -19.50 6.12
CA THR A 9 4.23 -18.48 6.03
C THR A 9 3.68 -17.07 5.93
N ALA A 10 2.35 -16.88 5.93
CA ALA A 10 1.77 -15.54 6.00
C ALA A 10 2.13 -14.89 7.32
N GLY A 11 2.62 -13.67 7.26
CA GLY A 11 3.00 -12.91 8.43
C GLY A 11 1.82 -12.45 9.28
N PRO A 12 2.09 -11.75 10.37
CA PRO A 12 1.03 -11.25 11.25
C PRO A 12 0.12 -10.27 10.51
N GLY A 13 -1.18 -10.41 10.71
CA GLY A 13 -2.17 -9.41 10.34
C GLY A 13 -2.18 -8.30 11.39
N CYS A 14 -2.18 -7.06 10.95
CA CYS A 14 -2.27 -5.89 11.81
C CYS A 14 -3.54 -5.10 11.50
N ASP A 15 -4.15 -4.50 12.52
CA ASP A 15 -5.21 -3.53 12.32
C ASP A 15 -4.67 -2.18 11.82
N ALA A 16 -5.59 -1.22 11.55
CA ALA A 16 -5.20 0.06 10.97
C ALA A 16 -4.31 0.91 11.89
N ASP A 17 -4.40 0.74 13.20
CA ASP A 17 -3.57 1.51 14.15
C ASP A 17 -2.10 1.16 13.98
N TYR A 18 -1.78 -0.12 13.82
CA TYR A 18 -0.42 -0.59 13.54
C TYR A 18 -0.04 -0.50 12.06
N GLY A 19 -0.98 -0.73 11.16
CA GLY A 19 -0.73 -0.64 9.71
C GLY A 19 -0.40 0.76 9.22
N ASN A 20 -0.83 1.79 9.94
CA ASN A 20 -0.49 3.18 9.66
C ASN A 20 0.84 3.63 10.29
N ASP A 21 1.38 2.83 11.21
CA ASP A 21 2.66 3.13 11.85
C ASP A 21 3.80 2.53 11.03
N HIS A 22 4.40 3.35 10.17
CA HIS A 22 5.52 2.94 9.32
C HIS A 22 6.74 2.53 10.17
N GLY A 23 6.96 3.18 11.31
CA GLY A 23 8.04 2.81 12.23
C GLY A 23 7.83 1.42 12.81
N PHE A 24 6.61 1.06 13.13
CA PHE A 24 6.26 -0.28 13.59
C PHE A 24 6.48 -1.33 12.48
N LEU A 25 5.97 -1.07 11.26
CA LEU A 25 6.10 -2.00 10.14
C LEU A 25 7.57 -2.21 9.73
N ASP A 26 8.34 -1.12 9.63
CA ASP A 26 9.75 -1.17 9.26
C ASP A 26 10.61 -1.82 10.34
N GLY A 27 10.18 -1.78 11.60
CA GLY A 27 10.85 -2.40 12.75
C GLY A 27 10.53 -3.89 12.95
N LEU A 28 9.60 -4.45 12.16
CA LEU A 28 9.26 -5.87 12.28
C LEU A 28 10.43 -6.76 11.82
N ASN A 29 10.93 -7.58 12.73
CA ASN A 29 11.95 -8.58 12.43
C ASN A 29 11.28 -9.93 12.14
N LEU A 30 10.82 -10.10 10.91
CA LEU A 30 10.11 -11.31 10.50
C LEU A 30 11.10 -12.36 9.99
N PRO A 31 10.83 -13.66 10.26
CA PRO A 31 11.61 -14.74 9.68
C PRO A 31 11.60 -14.73 8.15
N GLU A 32 12.61 -15.34 7.53
CA GLU A 32 12.65 -15.52 6.08
C GLU A 32 11.38 -16.25 5.59
N GLY A 33 10.80 -15.74 4.50
CA GLY A 33 9.57 -16.31 3.93
C GLY A 33 8.28 -15.88 4.65
N VAL A 34 8.38 -14.96 5.60
CA VAL A 34 7.23 -14.41 6.34
C VAL A 34 7.10 -12.91 6.05
N TRP A 35 5.91 -12.48 5.69
CA TRP A 35 5.61 -11.08 5.36
C TRP A 35 4.42 -10.57 6.15
N TYR A 36 4.37 -9.27 6.41
CA TYR A 36 3.21 -8.68 7.05
C TYR A 36 2.08 -8.42 6.05
N PHE A 37 0.87 -8.41 6.55
CA PHE A 37 -0.33 -7.95 5.87
C PHE A 37 -1.09 -7.07 6.85
N ALA A 38 -1.10 -5.77 6.61
CA ALA A 38 -1.58 -4.80 7.59
C ALA A 38 -2.71 -3.95 7.00
N ALA A 39 -3.76 -3.76 7.78
CA ALA A 39 -4.80 -2.78 7.43
C ALA A 39 -4.24 -1.36 7.56
N THR A 40 -4.65 -0.48 6.67
CA THR A 40 -4.27 0.92 6.67
C THR A 40 -5.51 1.80 6.42
N ASN A 41 -5.33 3.10 6.32
CA ASN A 41 -6.44 4.02 6.06
C ASN A 41 -6.38 4.62 4.65
N ALA A 42 -7.44 5.34 4.28
CA ALA A 42 -7.58 5.96 2.97
C ALA A 42 -6.54 7.04 2.67
N LYS A 43 -5.86 7.56 3.69
CA LYS A 43 -4.85 8.63 3.57
C LYS A 43 -3.44 8.09 3.35
N GLU A 44 -3.24 6.78 3.41
CA GLU A 44 -1.93 6.17 3.12
C GLU A 44 -1.43 6.65 1.76
N GLN A 45 -0.17 7.09 1.72
CA GLN A 45 0.44 7.64 0.51
C GLN A 45 1.42 6.65 -0.09
N VAL A 46 1.33 6.47 -1.39
CA VAL A 46 2.17 5.57 -2.17
C VAL A 46 2.55 6.23 -3.49
N PHE A 47 3.58 5.69 -4.15
CA PHE A 47 3.95 6.06 -5.50
C PHE A 47 3.63 4.89 -6.44
N LEU A 48 2.78 5.11 -7.44
CA LEU A 48 2.46 4.08 -8.43
C LEU A 48 3.69 3.74 -9.28
N GLU A 49 4.49 4.75 -9.59
CA GLU A 49 5.78 4.62 -10.26
C GLU A 49 6.86 5.28 -9.39
N TYR A 50 8.08 4.74 -9.42
CA TYR A 50 9.18 5.32 -8.67
C TYR A 50 9.56 6.66 -9.30
N PRO A 51 9.47 7.78 -8.57
CA PRO A 51 9.74 9.10 -9.11
C PRO A 51 11.23 9.29 -9.36
N GLN A 52 11.57 10.05 -10.39
CA GLN A 52 12.92 10.52 -10.59
C GLN A 52 13.25 11.63 -9.59
N GLN A 53 14.46 11.59 -9.05
CA GLN A 53 14.92 12.53 -8.06
C GLN A 53 15.99 13.45 -8.67
N SER A 54 15.90 14.74 -8.40
CA SER A 54 16.89 15.73 -8.85
C SER A 54 17.13 16.77 -7.77
N PHE A 55 18.37 17.27 -7.71
CA PHE A 55 18.73 18.41 -6.89
C PHE A 55 18.98 19.60 -7.83
N PRO A 56 18.03 20.57 -7.92
CA PRO A 56 18.24 21.74 -8.77
C PRO A 56 19.37 22.59 -8.21
N GLU A 57 20.17 23.15 -9.11
CA GLU A 57 21.20 24.13 -8.72
C GLU A 57 20.53 25.38 -8.14
N THR A 58 20.87 25.70 -6.90
CA THR A 58 20.42 26.93 -6.27
C THR A 58 21.49 28.01 -6.43
N LYS A 59 21.17 29.08 -7.16
CA LYS A 59 22.07 30.22 -7.36
C LYS A 59 22.18 31.09 -6.11
N ARG A 60 21.21 31.00 -5.20
CA ARG A 60 21.16 31.77 -3.93
C ARG A 60 20.42 30.97 -2.86
N GLY A 61 20.89 31.09 -1.62
CA GLY A 61 20.27 30.51 -0.44
C GLY A 61 20.84 29.14 -0.05
N ARG A 62 20.24 28.54 0.97
CA ARG A 62 20.62 27.22 1.46
C ARG A 62 20.23 26.14 0.46
N PRO A 63 21.12 25.19 0.12
CA PRO A 63 20.75 24.05 -0.72
C PRO A 63 19.55 23.30 -0.16
N SER A 64 18.67 22.81 -1.03
CA SER A 64 17.52 22.01 -0.62
C SER A 64 17.99 20.73 0.07
N LYS A 65 17.41 20.41 1.21
CA LYS A 65 17.67 19.17 1.96
C LYS A 65 17.13 17.93 1.22
N HIS A 66 16.08 18.14 0.43
CA HIS A 66 15.37 17.06 -0.25
C HIS A 66 15.46 17.22 -1.76
N PRO A 67 15.56 16.10 -2.51
CA PRO A 67 15.46 16.14 -3.96
C PRO A 67 14.07 16.57 -4.40
N VAL A 68 14.00 17.18 -5.58
CA VAL A 68 12.73 17.41 -6.27
C VAL A 68 12.31 16.10 -6.94
N LEU A 69 11.08 15.69 -6.72
CA LEU A 69 10.51 14.48 -7.33
C LEU A 69 9.80 14.83 -8.63
N SER A 70 9.91 13.96 -9.63
CA SER A 70 9.24 14.12 -10.93
C SER A 70 7.72 14.11 -10.82
N HIS A 71 7.19 13.45 -9.80
CA HIS A 71 5.77 13.46 -9.44
C HIS A 71 5.62 13.20 -7.94
N GLY A 72 4.47 13.60 -7.39
CA GLY A 72 4.15 13.41 -5.98
C GLY A 72 3.50 12.05 -5.68
N PRO A 73 3.29 11.76 -4.40
CA PRO A 73 2.58 10.56 -3.98
C PRO A 73 1.09 10.62 -4.30
N THR A 74 0.48 9.45 -4.34
CA THR A 74 -0.97 9.27 -4.53
C THR A 74 -1.54 8.61 -3.27
N SER A 75 -2.71 9.06 -2.80
CA SER A 75 -3.39 8.39 -1.71
C SER A 75 -4.04 7.09 -2.18
N VAL A 76 -4.19 6.12 -1.29
CA VAL A 76 -4.89 4.88 -1.64
C VAL A 76 -6.37 5.11 -1.93
N ARG A 77 -6.97 6.19 -1.40
CA ARG A 77 -8.31 6.63 -1.79
C ARG A 77 -8.37 6.99 -3.28
N ASP A 78 -7.40 7.74 -3.78
CA ASP A 78 -7.33 8.12 -5.19
C ASP A 78 -7.14 6.88 -6.08
N ILE A 79 -6.40 5.89 -5.63
CA ILE A 79 -6.28 4.60 -6.31
C ILE A 79 -7.64 3.89 -6.38
N ALA A 80 -8.41 3.91 -5.29
CA ALA A 80 -9.74 3.32 -5.25
C ALA A 80 -10.70 3.97 -6.26
N GLU A 81 -10.61 5.30 -6.40
CA GLU A 81 -11.46 6.10 -7.28
C GLU A 81 -10.95 6.18 -8.72
N ASN A 82 -9.74 5.70 -9.00
CA ASN A 82 -9.12 5.82 -10.33
C ASN A 82 -9.79 4.87 -11.33
N PRO A 83 -10.45 5.40 -12.40
CA PRO A 83 -11.12 4.58 -13.40
C PRO A 83 -10.16 3.79 -14.29
N SER A 84 -8.88 4.19 -14.38
CA SER A 84 -7.86 3.45 -15.12
C SER A 84 -7.40 2.17 -14.42
N LEU A 85 -7.75 2.02 -13.14
CA LEU A 85 -7.46 0.85 -12.33
C LEU A 85 -8.80 0.17 -11.98
N PRO A 86 -9.27 -0.78 -12.81
CA PRO A 86 -10.61 -1.35 -12.64
C PRO A 86 -10.70 -2.24 -11.40
N TRP A 87 -11.90 -2.28 -10.82
CA TRP A 87 -12.24 -3.25 -9.79
C TRP A 87 -12.46 -4.63 -10.40
N GLU A 88 -11.97 -5.65 -9.73
CA GLU A 88 -12.16 -7.04 -10.10
C GLU A 88 -13.14 -7.70 -9.11
N THR A 89 -14.20 -8.32 -9.63
CA THR A 89 -15.16 -9.04 -8.78
C THR A 89 -14.58 -10.36 -8.30
N ILE A 90 -14.70 -10.63 -7.01
CA ILE A 90 -14.24 -11.88 -6.38
C ILE A 90 -15.35 -12.50 -5.54
N VAL A 91 -15.30 -13.80 -5.37
CA VAL A 91 -16.17 -14.56 -4.45
C VAL A 91 -15.45 -14.73 -3.12
N LEU A 92 -16.02 -14.17 -2.05
CA LEU A 92 -15.44 -14.29 -0.70
C LEU A 92 -15.82 -15.62 -0.04
N ALA A 93 -17.05 -16.04 -0.20
CA ALA A 93 -17.58 -17.27 0.38
C ALA A 93 -18.89 -17.66 -0.29
N GLU A 94 -19.27 -18.92 -0.17
CA GLU A 94 -20.61 -19.39 -0.51
C GLU A 94 -21.53 -19.18 0.69
N GLY A 95 -22.54 -18.34 0.53
CA GLY A 95 -23.56 -18.10 1.56
C GLY A 95 -24.80 -18.95 1.33
N ALA A 96 -25.69 -19.00 2.32
CA ALA A 96 -26.97 -19.75 2.24
C ALA A 96 -27.90 -19.24 1.14
N LYS A 97 -27.75 -17.96 0.74
CA LYS A 97 -28.55 -17.32 -0.32
C LYS A 97 -27.75 -17.08 -1.61
N GLY A 98 -26.62 -17.76 -1.78
CA GLY A 98 -25.72 -17.63 -2.93
C GLY A 98 -24.34 -17.11 -2.55
N PRO A 99 -23.46 -16.87 -3.55
CA PRO A 99 -22.10 -16.42 -3.29
C PRO A 99 -22.06 -15.00 -2.69
N ILE A 100 -21.18 -14.81 -1.73
CA ILE A 100 -20.87 -13.49 -1.16
C ILE A 100 -19.81 -12.85 -2.04
N LEU A 101 -20.17 -11.78 -2.73
CA LEU A 101 -19.29 -11.09 -3.68
C LEU A 101 -18.66 -9.86 -3.05
N ALA A 102 -17.47 -9.55 -3.50
CA ALA A 102 -16.79 -8.27 -3.26
C ALA A 102 -16.01 -7.89 -4.49
N GLU A 103 -15.54 -6.64 -4.53
CA GLU A 103 -14.63 -6.18 -5.57
C GLU A 103 -13.25 -5.90 -4.95
N ARG A 104 -12.20 -6.12 -5.71
CA ARG A 104 -10.82 -5.84 -5.27
C ARG A 104 -10.03 -5.06 -6.30
N LYS A 105 -9.05 -4.32 -5.81
CA LYS A 105 -7.89 -3.84 -6.57
C LYS A 105 -6.63 -4.36 -5.89
N PHE A 106 -5.71 -4.90 -6.65
CA PHE A 106 -4.48 -5.49 -6.13
C PHE A 106 -3.33 -5.13 -7.03
N LEU A 107 -2.38 -4.33 -6.53
CA LEU A 107 -1.31 -3.78 -7.35
C LEU A 107 0.00 -3.60 -6.58
N ARG A 108 1.10 -3.57 -7.33
CA ARG A 108 2.42 -3.18 -6.82
C ARG A 108 2.59 -1.67 -6.90
N CYS A 109 3.20 -1.11 -5.88
CA CYS A 109 3.57 0.29 -5.84
C CYS A 109 4.74 0.48 -4.88
N PHE A 110 5.17 1.72 -4.70
CA PHE A 110 6.24 2.07 -3.76
C PHE A 110 5.63 2.78 -2.56
N SER A 111 6.06 2.41 -1.36
CA SER A 111 5.59 3.07 -0.14
C SER A 111 6.00 4.53 -0.11
N GLY A 112 5.13 5.40 0.42
CA GLY A 112 5.48 6.77 0.76
C GLY A 112 5.91 6.86 2.22
N ARG A 113 7.06 7.46 2.46
CA ARG A 113 7.61 7.63 3.80
C ARG A 113 7.84 9.10 4.11
N ALA A 114 7.29 9.57 5.22
CA ALA A 114 7.64 10.88 5.76
C ALA A 114 9.06 10.82 6.34
N ASP A 115 9.84 11.87 6.11
CA ASP A 115 11.22 11.95 6.62
C ASP A 115 11.38 12.94 7.79
N GLY A 116 10.26 13.32 8.41
CA GLY A 116 10.23 14.29 9.50
C GLY A 116 10.09 15.75 9.06
N SER A 117 10.16 16.04 7.77
CA SER A 117 9.88 17.36 7.22
C SER A 117 8.41 17.51 6.89
N ARG A 118 7.86 18.71 7.10
CA ARG A 118 6.48 19.00 6.70
C ARG A 118 6.30 18.83 5.20
N ASN A 119 5.26 18.12 4.83
CA ASN A 119 4.81 17.97 3.45
C ASN A 119 5.78 17.29 2.49
N TYR A 120 6.85 16.65 2.99
CA TYR A 120 7.73 15.87 2.14
C TYR A 120 7.51 14.38 2.36
N VAL A 121 7.20 13.68 1.29
CA VAL A 121 7.05 12.22 1.26
C VAL A 121 8.03 11.67 0.24
N LYS A 122 8.93 10.80 0.69
CA LYS A 122 9.91 10.14 -0.18
C LYS A 122 9.42 8.75 -0.59
N PRO A 123 9.79 8.27 -1.79
CA PRO A 123 9.52 6.89 -2.17
C PRO A 123 10.35 5.93 -1.31
N GLY A 124 9.72 4.84 -0.88
CA GLY A 124 10.33 3.78 -0.11
C GLY A 124 10.37 2.46 -0.87
N GLU A 125 10.23 1.36 -0.14
CA GLU A 125 10.25 0.01 -0.68
C GLU A 125 9.05 -0.29 -1.57
N GLU A 126 9.25 -1.21 -2.49
CA GLU A 126 8.15 -1.75 -3.30
C GLU A 126 7.26 -2.65 -2.44
N ILE A 127 5.96 -2.40 -2.49
CA ILE A 127 4.96 -3.08 -1.66
C ILE A 127 3.75 -3.48 -2.48
N TRP A 128 2.90 -4.31 -1.90
CA TRP A 128 1.56 -4.58 -2.40
C TRP A 128 0.54 -3.67 -1.73
N ILE A 129 -0.38 -3.14 -2.53
CA ILE A 129 -1.61 -2.50 -2.06
C ILE A 129 -2.78 -3.40 -2.43
N TYR A 130 -3.63 -3.67 -1.45
CA TYR A 130 -4.85 -4.44 -1.62
C TYR A 130 -6.04 -3.62 -1.13
N LEU A 131 -6.99 -3.38 -2.01
CA LEU A 131 -8.23 -2.68 -1.72
C LEU A 131 -9.39 -3.66 -1.89
N ARG A 132 -10.33 -3.65 -0.95
CA ARG A 132 -11.53 -4.46 -1.01
C ARG A 132 -12.76 -3.58 -0.81
N LYS A 133 -13.68 -3.64 -1.75
CA LYS A 133 -14.98 -2.97 -1.67
C LYS A 133 -16.08 -4.00 -1.43
N TYR A 134 -16.86 -3.78 -0.40
CA TYR A 134 -17.98 -4.64 0.00
C TYR A 134 -19.28 -4.16 -0.64
N ALA A 135 -20.36 -4.96 -0.49
CA ALA A 135 -21.66 -4.68 -1.08
C ALA A 135 -22.30 -3.36 -0.59
N ASP A 136 -21.91 -2.88 0.59
CA ASP A 136 -22.33 -1.59 1.16
C ASP A 136 -21.46 -0.40 0.74
N ASP A 137 -20.60 -0.59 -0.27
CA ASP A 137 -19.60 0.35 -0.76
C ASP A 137 -18.49 0.72 0.26
N GLU A 138 -18.43 0.02 1.40
CA GLU A 138 -17.32 0.16 2.33
C GLU A 138 -16.03 -0.36 1.69
N ILE A 139 -14.98 0.45 1.74
CA ILE A 139 -13.67 0.08 1.22
C ILE A 139 -12.69 -0.12 2.37
N LYS A 140 -12.02 -1.26 2.38
CA LYS A 140 -10.91 -1.55 3.29
C LYS A 140 -9.60 -1.55 2.52
N TYR A 141 -8.56 -1.02 3.17
CA TYR A 141 -7.25 -0.80 2.58
C TYR A 141 -6.20 -1.60 3.35
N PHE A 142 -5.30 -2.25 2.60
CA PHE A 142 -4.25 -3.09 3.18
C PHE A 142 -2.93 -2.87 2.45
N VAL A 143 -1.82 -3.04 3.19
CA VAL A 143 -0.46 -3.00 2.67
C VAL A 143 0.29 -4.27 3.05
N SER A 144 1.22 -4.69 2.20
CA SER A 144 2.07 -5.86 2.47
C SER A 144 3.44 -5.70 1.83
N ASN A 145 4.46 -6.20 2.53
CA ASN A 145 5.83 -6.24 2.04
C ASN A 145 6.18 -7.56 1.33
N ALA A 146 5.19 -8.36 0.95
CA ALA A 146 5.43 -9.60 0.24
C ALA A 146 6.14 -9.35 -1.10
N PRO A 147 6.97 -10.29 -1.59
CA PRO A 147 7.67 -10.13 -2.85
C PRO A 147 6.73 -10.13 -4.06
N ALA A 148 7.20 -9.56 -5.17
CA ALA A 148 6.41 -9.42 -6.40
C ALA A 148 6.01 -10.76 -7.03
N ASP A 149 6.80 -11.80 -6.83
CA ASP A 149 6.59 -13.15 -7.38
C ASP A 149 5.65 -14.01 -6.54
N LEU A 150 5.07 -13.46 -5.47
CA LEU A 150 4.08 -14.18 -4.67
C LEU A 150 2.85 -14.47 -5.53
N PRO A 151 2.44 -15.76 -5.67
CA PRO A 151 1.23 -16.08 -6.43
C PRO A 151 0.00 -15.55 -5.73
N VAL A 152 -0.85 -14.93 -6.51
CA VAL A 152 -2.10 -14.28 -6.07
C VAL A 152 -3.28 -15.22 -6.19
#